data_34f4bfda2d07797632c46360ef10bf05
#
_entry.id   34f4bfda2d07797632c46360ef10bf05
#
_cell.length_a   1.000
_cell.length_b   1.000
_cell.length_c   1.000
_cell.angle_alpha   90.00
_cell.angle_beta   90.00
_cell.angle_gamma   90.00
#
_symmetry.space_group_name_H-M   'P 1'
#
loop_
_entity.id
_entity.type
_entity.pdbx_description
1 polymer ?
#
loop_
_entity_poly.entity_id
_entity_poly.type
_entity_poly.pdbx_seq_one_letter_code
_entity_poly.pdbx_strand_id
1 'polypeptide(L)'
;MKKIFLFISIFGVIYCNSITEKTKSMKKMDGYLNMYWDNSSGKLWLEISDFDKEFLYVNSLMAGMGSNDVGLDRGQLGNSRIVYFHRVGPKILLIQPNYRYRANTNDAKEKASVADGFAKSTIWGFKAAEEEDGKVLVDATDFFLNDAHGIVGRLKRQKMGNYKVDKSRSAIHLPATMNFPNNTEVEALMTYTGTNPGSFVRQVTPTPSAITMRIHHSFLELPDNNYQPRKHDPRAGYGAISFQDYAVPLDESIFIKYIRRHRLEKKNP
;
A
#
# COMPACT_ATOMS: atom_id res chain seq x y z
N MET A 1 36.78 30.22 55.38
CA MET A 1 35.95 29.08 54.92
C MET A 1 35.60 29.29 53.44
N LYS A 2 36.32 28.60 52.53
CA LYS A 2 36.07 28.67 51.07
C LYS A 2 35.05 27.60 50.75
N LYS A 3 33.87 27.99 50.23
CA LYS A 3 32.86 27.08 49.72
C LYS A 3 33.22 26.68 48.30
N ILE A 4 33.54 25.42 48.10
CA ILE A 4 33.73 24.83 46.79
C ILE A 4 32.36 24.46 46.26
N PHE A 5 31.92 25.09 45.17
CA PHE A 5 30.73 24.70 44.41
C PHE A 5 31.16 23.62 43.42
N LEU A 6 30.70 22.41 43.65
CA LEU A 6 30.87 21.28 42.73
C LEU A 6 29.80 21.38 41.61
N PHE A 7 30.20 21.78 40.41
CA PHE A 7 29.34 21.75 39.25
C PHE A 7 29.29 20.30 38.72
N ILE A 8 28.18 19.58 38.97
CA ILE A 8 27.92 18.29 38.35
C ILE A 8 27.32 18.58 36.99
N SER A 9 28.12 18.47 35.92
CA SER A 9 27.64 18.47 34.54
C SER A 9 26.93 17.11 34.28
N ILE A 10 25.61 17.14 34.29
CA ILE A 10 24.81 16.01 33.80
C ILE A 10 24.93 16.04 32.28
N PHE A 11 25.86 15.25 31.72
CA PHE A 11 25.86 14.91 30.30
C PHE A 11 24.67 14.00 30.07
N GLY A 12 23.55 14.58 29.62
CA GLY A 12 22.44 13.81 29.05
C GLY A 12 22.97 13.11 27.80
N VAL A 13 23.15 11.79 27.86
CA VAL A 13 23.37 10.94 26.68
C VAL A 13 22.08 11.03 25.88
N ILE A 14 22.08 11.87 24.85
CA ILE A 14 21.05 11.85 23.82
C ILE A 14 21.24 10.52 23.11
N TYR A 15 20.46 9.50 23.45
CA TYR A 15 20.31 8.29 22.64
C TYR A 15 19.67 8.76 21.31
N CYS A 16 20.49 9.04 20.33
CA CYS A 16 20.06 9.15 18.95
C CYS A 16 19.77 7.71 18.52
N ASN A 17 18.52 7.29 18.69
CA ASN A 17 18.10 6.00 18.20
C ASN A 17 18.15 6.08 16.67
N SER A 18 19.06 5.35 16.04
CA SER A 18 19.20 5.30 14.60
C SER A 18 18.51 4.06 14.04
N ILE A 19 18.15 4.11 12.78
CA ILE A 19 17.61 2.94 12.06
C ILE A 19 18.60 1.78 12.16
N THR A 20 19.88 2.07 11.97
CA THR A 20 20.98 1.09 12.05
C THR A 20 21.02 0.38 13.40
N GLU A 21 20.94 1.09 14.51
CA GLU A 21 20.96 0.48 15.85
C GLU A 21 19.67 -0.32 16.11
N LYS A 22 18.51 0.22 15.73
CA LYS A 22 17.22 -0.45 15.90
C LYS A 22 17.13 -1.77 15.14
N THR A 23 17.66 -1.81 13.92
CA THR A 23 17.53 -2.97 13.03
C THR A 23 18.69 -3.95 13.09
N LYS A 24 19.68 -3.72 13.94
CA LYS A 24 20.92 -4.49 14.06
C LYS A 24 20.72 -6.01 14.25
N SER A 25 19.69 -6.41 14.99
CA SER A 25 19.33 -7.81 15.23
C SER A 25 18.26 -8.36 14.28
N MET A 26 17.76 -7.54 13.35
CA MET A 26 16.71 -7.91 12.43
C MET A 26 17.28 -8.48 11.12
N LYS A 27 16.51 -9.31 10.45
CA LYS A 27 16.86 -9.78 9.12
C LYS A 27 16.52 -8.70 8.10
N LYS A 28 17.54 -8.08 7.51
CA LYS A 28 17.36 -7.10 6.43
C LYS A 28 17.00 -7.80 5.12
N MET A 29 16.10 -7.19 4.36
CA MET A 29 15.71 -7.56 3.00
C MET A 29 15.83 -6.31 2.13
N ASP A 30 16.94 -6.19 1.39
CA ASP A 30 17.22 -5.05 0.52
C ASP A 30 16.35 -5.10 -0.75
N GLY A 31 15.86 -3.94 -1.21
CA GLY A 31 15.07 -3.84 -2.44
C GLY A 31 14.44 -2.47 -2.63
N TYR A 32 13.31 -2.42 -3.33
CA TYR A 32 12.60 -1.17 -3.64
C TYR A 32 12.25 -0.36 -2.38
N LEU A 33 11.63 -1.00 -1.39
CA LEU A 33 11.50 -0.48 -0.04
C LEU A 33 12.27 -1.44 0.88
N ASN A 34 13.33 -0.97 1.53
CA ASN A 34 14.06 -1.83 2.46
C ASN A 34 13.14 -2.32 3.57
N MET A 35 13.18 -3.61 3.83
CA MET A 35 12.41 -4.25 4.90
C MET A 35 13.33 -4.86 5.96
N TYR A 36 12.83 -4.91 7.19
CA TYR A 36 13.52 -5.57 8.29
C TYR A 36 12.54 -6.47 9.04
N TRP A 37 12.87 -7.75 9.13
CA TRP A 37 12.07 -8.72 9.89
C TRP A 37 12.63 -8.90 11.29
N ASP A 38 11.83 -8.56 12.29
CA ASP A 38 12.14 -8.83 13.69
C ASP A 38 11.50 -10.16 14.10
N ASN A 39 12.35 -11.21 14.16
CA ASN A 39 11.90 -12.55 14.52
C ASN A 39 11.46 -12.65 15.99
N SER A 40 11.95 -11.79 16.86
CA SER A 40 11.63 -11.82 18.29
C SER A 40 10.23 -11.32 18.58
N SER A 41 9.77 -10.31 17.84
CA SER A 41 8.44 -9.70 18.00
C SER A 41 7.44 -10.08 16.92
N GLY A 42 7.87 -10.76 15.85
CA GLY A 42 7.04 -11.08 14.69
C GLY A 42 6.61 -9.85 13.88
N LYS A 43 7.45 -8.80 13.87
CA LYS A 43 7.16 -7.52 13.22
C LYS A 43 7.93 -7.34 11.92
N LEU A 44 7.25 -6.73 10.94
CA LEU A 44 7.84 -6.31 9.68
C LEU A 44 7.93 -4.79 9.65
N TRP A 45 9.16 -4.29 9.51
CA TRP A 45 9.47 -2.87 9.45
C TRP A 45 9.78 -2.46 8.02
N LEU A 46 9.37 -1.25 7.64
CA LEU A 46 9.73 -0.61 6.37
C LEU A 46 10.61 0.61 6.62
N GLU A 47 11.67 0.73 5.83
CA GLU A 47 12.48 1.94 5.71
C GLU A 47 11.97 2.74 4.51
N ILE A 48 11.49 3.95 4.77
CA ILE A 48 10.95 4.85 3.76
C ILE A 48 11.96 5.97 3.53
N SER A 49 12.50 6.04 2.31
CA SER A 49 13.50 7.02 1.89
C SER A 49 12.91 8.11 0.99
N ASP A 50 11.90 7.76 0.19
CA ASP A 50 11.31 8.65 -0.82
C ASP A 50 9.93 9.12 -0.36
N PHE A 51 9.82 10.41 -0.08
CA PHE A 51 8.55 11.06 0.22
C PHE A 51 8.02 11.79 -1.02
N ASP A 52 6.69 11.85 -1.15
CA ASP A 52 5.97 12.51 -2.23
C ASP A 52 6.32 11.96 -3.64
N LYS A 53 7.01 10.81 -3.71
CA LYS A 53 7.29 10.06 -4.93
C LYS A 53 6.24 8.97 -5.10
N GLU A 54 5.61 8.93 -6.26
CA GLU A 54 4.53 7.99 -6.56
C GLU A 54 5.07 6.61 -6.91
N PHE A 55 4.31 5.59 -6.50
CA PHE A 55 4.52 4.19 -6.86
C PHE A 55 3.18 3.45 -7.00
N LEU A 56 3.21 2.27 -7.59
CA LEU A 56 2.02 1.42 -7.71
C LEU A 56 1.92 0.50 -6.49
N TYR A 57 0.77 0.51 -5.83
CA TYR A 57 0.38 -0.45 -4.81
C TYR A 57 -0.73 -1.35 -5.33
N VAL A 58 -0.52 -2.66 -5.27
CA VAL A 58 -1.49 -3.69 -5.66
C VAL A 58 -1.67 -4.67 -4.52
N ASN A 59 -2.89 -5.07 -4.25
CA ASN A 59 -3.16 -6.22 -3.40
C ASN A 59 -3.79 -7.36 -4.22
N SER A 60 -3.53 -8.59 -3.83
CA SER A 60 -4.11 -9.78 -4.47
C SER A 60 -4.39 -10.89 -3.45
N LEU A 61 -5.25 -11.83 -3.83
CA LEU A 61 -5.61 -12.97 -3.01
C LEU A 61 -4.83 -14.20 -3.48
N MET A 62 -3.73 -14.57 -2.81
CA MET A 62 -2.86 -15.67 -3.22
C MET A 62 -3.39 -17.05 -2.83
N ALA A 63 -4.08 -17.14 -1.70
CA ALA A 63 -4.86 -18.33 -1.34
C ALA A 63 -6.26 -17.89 -0.99
N GLY A 64 -7.22 -18.39 -1.74
CA GLY A 64 -8.64 -18.09 -1.62
C GLY A 64 -9.39 -19.06 -0.74
N MET A 65 -10.71 -19.01 -0.82
CA MET A 65 -11.61 -19.85 -0.01
C MET A 65 -11.98 -21.17 -0.67
N GLY A 66 -11.81 -21.30 -1.99
CA GLY A 66 -12.14 -22.52 -2.71
C GLY A 66 -13.61 -22.63 -3.16
N SER A 67 -14.36 -21.54 -3.18
CA SER A 67 -15.73 -21.48 -3.71
C SER A 67 -15.88 -20.35 -4.72
N ASN A 68 -16.17 -20.66 -5.96
CA ASN A 68 -16.43 -19.68 -7.01
C ASN A 68 -17.68 -18.84 -6.72
N ASP A 69 -18.68 -19.42 -6.04
CA ASP A 69 -19.92 -18.72 -5.68
C ASP A 69 -19.66 -17.54 -4.72
N VAL A 70 -18.65 -17.65 -3.87
CA VAL A 70 -18.22 -16.56 -2.99
C VAL A 70 -17.33 -15.57 -3.74
N GLY A 71 -16.67 -15.99 -4.84
CA GLY A 71 -15.82 -15.15 -5.66
C GLY A 71 -14.55 -14.68 -4.92
N LEU A 72 -14.03 -15.49 -4.01
CA LEU A 72 -12.75 -15.30 -3.32
C LEU A 72 -11.76 -16.35 -3.83
N ASP A 73 -11.42 -16.27 -5.11
CA ASP A 73 -10.61 -17.26 -5.80
C ASP A 73 -9.12 -16.94 -5.67
N ARG A 74 -8.29 -17.99 -5.70
CA ARG A 74 -6.85 -17.88 -5.73
C ARG A 74 -6.38 -17.10 -6.97
N GLY A 75 -5.42 -16.18 -6.78
CA GLY A 75 -4.85 -15.36 -7.86
C GLY A 75 -5.72 -14.15 -8.24
N GLN A 76 -6.80 -13.88 -7.51
CA GLN A 76 -7.65 -12.72 -7.77
C GLN A 76 -6.90 -11.44 -7.49
N LEU A 77 -6.78 -10.56 -8.49
CA LEU A 77 -6.29 -9.21 -8.30
C LEU A 77 -7.32 -8.37 -7.55
N GLY A 78 -6.85 -7.62 -6.57
CA GLY A 78 -7.62 -6.61 -5.89
C GLY A 78 -7.47 -5.24 -6.53
N ASN A 79 -7.42 -4.22 -5.71
CA ASN A 79 -7.27 -2.85 -6.19
C ASN A 79 -5.83 -2.53 -6.57
N SER A 80 -5.65 -1.89 -7.72
CA SER A 80 -4.39 -1.25 -8.12
C SER A 80 -4.51 0.25 -7.88
N ARG A 81 -3.56 0.83 -7.16
CA ARG A 81 -3.59 2.24 -6.75
C ARG A 81 -2.22 2.88 -6.98
N ILE A 82 -2.19 4.06 -7.57
CA ILE A 82 -1.01 4.92 -7.48
C ILE A 82 -1.07 5.60 -6.12
N VAL A 83 0.02 5.53 -5.37
CA VAL A 83 0.12 6.06 -4.00
C VAL A 83 1.48 6.69 -3.78
N TYR A 84 1.61 7.49 -2.72
CA TYR A 84 2.89 8.04 -2.25
C TYR A 84 2.90 8.14 -0.73
N PHE A 85 4.10 8.12 -0.15
CA PHE A 85 4.28 8.43 1.27
C PHE A 85 4.40 9.93 1.46
N HIS A 86 3.62 10.49 2.37
CA HIS A 86 3.68 11.90 2.75
C HIS A 86 3.99 12.04 4.23
N ARG A 87 4.98 12.85 4.56
CA ARG A 87 5.40 13.03 5.94
C ARG A 87 4.79 14.28 6.56
N VAL A 88 4.18 14.13 7.73
CA VAL A 88 3.67 15.22 8.56
C VAL A 88 4.18 15.03 9.98
N GLY A 89 5.31 15.65 10.30
CA GLY A 89 5.98 15.43 11.59
C GLY A 89 6.30 13.94 11.82
N PRO A 90 5.84 13.35 12.92
CA PRO A 90 6.08 11.92 13.20
C PRO A 90 5.11 10.98 12.46
N LYS A 91 4.21 11.48 11.64
CA LYS A 91 3.26 10.68 10.86
C LYS A 91 3.73 10.52 9.43
N ILE A 92 3.67 9.29 8.93
CA ILE A 92 3.87 8.96 7.53
C ILE A 92 2.55 8.45 6.98
N LEU A 93 1.97 9.19 6.05
CA LEU A 93 0.67 8.90 5.47
C LEU A 93 0.85 8.24 4.10
N LEU A 94 0.20 7.10 3.85
CA LEU A 94 0.10 6.49 2.53
C LEU A 94 -1.12 7.09 1.83
N ILE A 95 -0.90 7.94 0.84
CA ILE A 95 -1.93 8.73 0.19
C ILE A 95 -2.14 8.25 -1.25
N GLN A 96 -3.40 8.08 -1.63
CA GLN A 96 -3.83 7.86 -3.01
C GLN A 96 -4.36 9.18 -3.57
N PRO A 97 -3.72 9.78 -4.61
CA PRO A 97 -4.26 10.94 -5.32
C PRO A 97 -5.52 10.57 -6.11
N ASN A 98 -6.34 11.57 -6.37
CA ASN A 98 -7.56 11.39 -7.16
C ASN A 98 -7.31 11.68 -8.65
N TYR A 99 -6.77 10.70 -9.36
CA TYR A 99 -6.48 10.85 -10.79
C TYR A 99 -7.71 10.76 -11.71
N ARG A 100 -8.89 10.65 -11.15
CA ARG A 100 -10.12 10.75 -11.94
C ARG A 100 -10.39 12.19 -12.41
N TYR A 101 -9.89 13.16 -11.65
CA TYR A 101 -10.01 14.59 -11.91
C TYR A 101 -8.61 15.20 -11.98
N ARG A 102 -8.28 15.85 -13.09
CA ARG A 102 -6.93 16.37 -13.37
C ARG A 102 -7.00 17.77 -13.94
N ALA A 103 -5.88 18.49 -13.85
CA ALA A 103 -5.57 19.64 -14.67
C ALA A 103 -4.24 19.36 -15.37
N ASN A 104 -4.31 19.00 -16.65
CA ASN A 104 -3.11 18.72 -17.46
C ASN A 104 -2.55 20.03 -18.03
N THR A 105 -2.01 20.86 -17.18
CA THR A 105 -1.50 22.21 -17.43
C THR A 105 -0.12 22.38 -16.78
N ASN A 106 0.60 23.43 -17.15
CA ASN A 106 1.81 23.85 -16.46
C ASN A 106 1.53 24.85 -15.33
N ASP A 107 0.31 25.37 -15.21
CA ASP A 107 -0.08 26.31 -14.16
C ASP A 107 -0.27 25.55 -12.83
N ALA A 108 0.58 25.89 -11.84
CA ALA A 108 0.54 25.29 -10.52
C ALA A 108 -0.73 25.64 -9.73
N LYS A 109 -1.32 26.81 -9.96
CA LYS A 109 -2.54 27.25 -9.27
C LYS A 109 -3.77 26.49 -9.79
N GLU A 110 -3.84 26.28 -11.10
CA GLU A 110 -4.88 25.47 -11.72
C GLU A 110 -4.82 24.02 -11.24
N LYS A 111 -3.61 23.40 -11.21
CA LYS A 111 -3.41 22.08 -10.62
C LYS A 111 -3.86 22.02 -9.16
N ALA A 112 -3.47 22.99 -8.35
CA ALA A 112 -3.84 23.05 -6.94
C ALA A 112 -5.36 23.20 -6.77
N SER A 113 -6.01 24.05 -7.56
CA SER A 113 -7.47 24.25 -7.52
C SER A 113 -8.24 22.96 -7.78
N VAL A 114 -7.82 22.18 -8.79
CA VAL A 114 -8.46 20.88 -9.08
C VAL A 114 -8.14 19.86 -7.98
N ALA A 115 -6.91 19.83 -7.47
CA ALA A 115 -6.52 18.91 -6.38
C ALA A 115 -7.28 19.20 -5.07
N ASP A 116 -7.59 20.45 -4.79
CA ASP A 116 -8.38 20.87 -3.62
C ASP A 116 -9.88 20.65 -3.81
N GLY A 117 -10.35 20.69 -5.06
CA GLY A 117 -11.76 20.44 -5.40
C GLY A 117 -12.17 18.97 -5.30
N PHE A 118 -11.25 18.03 -5.35
CA PHE A 118 -11.54 16.60 -5.36
C PHE A 118 -10.70 15.83 -4.34
N ALA A 119 -11.38 15.22 -3.37
CA ALA A 119 -10.72 14.55 -2.25
C ALA A 119 -9.77 13.43 -2.71
N LYS A 120 -8.58 13.42 -2.12
CA LYS A 120 -7.64 12.29 -2.11
C LYS A 120 -7.95 11.34 -0.93
N SER A 121 -7.42 10.13 -0.96
CA SER A 121 -7.64 9.14 0.10
C SER A 121 -6.36 8.84 0.84
N THR A 122 -6.36 8.99 2.16
CA THR A 122 -5.29 8.44 3.01
C THR A 122 -5.65 6.99 3.32
N ILE A 123 -4.89 6.05 2.74
CA ILE A 123 -5.14 4.61 2.86
C ILE A 123 -4.66 4.10 4.21
N TRP A 124 -3.52 4.64 4.69
CA TRP A 124 -2.91 4.24 5.95
C TRP A 124 -2.10 5.37 6.59
N GLY A 125 -1.91 5.28 7.90
CA GLY A 125 -1.03 6.18 8.65
C GLY A 125 -0.06 5.36 9.50
N PHE A 126 1.24 5.57 9.27
CA PHE A 126 2.30 5.00 10.09
C PHE A 126 2.79 6.05 11.09
N LYS A 127 3.44 5.58 12.15
CA LYS A 127 4.20 6.41 13.08
C LYS A 127 5.68 6.17 12.85
N ALA A 128 6.45 7.22 12.68
CA ALA A 128 7.90 7.15 12.66
C ALA A 128 8.39 6.54 13.99
N ALA A 129 9.22 5.51 13.89
CA ALA A 129 9.83 4.85 15.03
C ALA A 129 11.26 5.36 15.23
N GLU A 130 12.05 5.38 14.16
CA GLU A 130 13.43 5.84 14.14
C GLU A 130 13.69 6.61 12.84
N GLU A 131 14.72 7.46 12.85
CA GLU A 131 15.10 8.29 11.70
C GLU A 131 16.63 8.28 11.55
N GLU A 132 17.10 8.23 10.30
CA GLU A 132 18.52 8.28 9.96
C GLU A 132 18.70 8.77 8.53
N ASP A 133 19.53 9.78 8.30
CA ASP A 133 19.89 10.30 6.96
C ASP A 133 18.67 10.61 6.06
N GLY A 134 17.63 11.23 6.62
CA GLY A 134 16.41 11.58 5.89
C GLY A 134 15.45 10.39 5.64
N LYS A 135 15.81 9.20 6.07
CA LYS A 135 14.98 8.00 6.02
C LYS A 135 14.20 7.84 7.31
N VAL A 136 13.07 7.16 7.23
CA VAL A 136 12.19 6.89 8.37
C VAL A 136 11.88 5.40 8.44
N LEU A 137 12.07 4.80 9.60
CA LEU A 137 11.66 3.44 9.90
C LEU A 137 10.24 3.44 10.50
N VAL A 138 9.37 2.60 9.99
CA VAL A 138 8.00 2.44 10.48
C VAL A 138 7.67 0.96 10.73
N ASP A 139 6.90 0.67 11.78
CA ASP A 139 6.29 -0.65 11.96
C ASP A 139 5.11 -0.78 10.96
N ALA A 140 5.28 -1.63 9.97
CA ALA A 140 4.29 -1.85 8.92
C ALA A 140 3.45 -3.12 9.13
N THR A 141 3.65 -3.84 10.21
CA THR A 141 2.98 -5.11 10.49
C THR A 141 1.47 -4.99 10.39
N ASP A 142 0.88 -4.01 11.07
CA ASP A 142 -0.57 -3.80 11.08
C ASP A 142 -1.13 -3.38 9.73
N PHE A 143 -0.34 -2.72 8.89
CA PHE A 143 -0.71 -2.40 7.52
C PHE A 143 -0.85 -3.67 6.67
N PHE A 144 0.06 -4.61 6.79
CA PHE A 144 -0.02 -5.87 6.06
C PHE A 144 -1.07 -6.82 6.63
N LEU A 145 -1.37 -6.71 7.92
CA LEU A 145 -2.38 -7.51 8.61
C LEU A 145 -3.77 -6.82 8.62
N ASN A 146 -4.12 -6.09 7.56
CA ASN A 146 -5.45 -5.51 7.37
C ASN A 146 -6.23 -6.23 6.25
N ASP A 147 -7.54 -5.97 6.19
CA ASP A 147 -8.41 -6.53 5.14
C ASP A 147 -8.29 -5.76 3.81
N ALA A 148 -7.08 -5.69 3.25
CA ALA A 148 -6.78 -4.93 2.04
C ALA A 148 -7.59 -5.40 0.82
N HIS A 149 -7.97 -6.68 0.76
CA HIS A 149 -8.75 -7.26 -0.31
C HIS A 149 -10.27 -7.08 -0.15
N GLY A 150 -10.73 -6.63 1.02
CA GLY A 150 -12.15 -6.37 1.31
C GLY A 150 -12.98 -7.63 1.50
N ILE A 151 -12.37 -8.67 2.04
CA ILE A 151 -12.98 -10.01 2.27
C ILE A 151 -14.18 -9.90 3.20
N VAL A 152 -14.06 -9.16 4.32
CA VAL A 152 -15.13 -8.94 5.29
C VAL A 152 -16.37 -8.36 4.60
N GLY A 153 -16.16 -7.30 3.81
CA GLY A 153 -17.23 -6.64 3.07
C GLY A 153 -17.88 -7.56 2.01
N ARG A 154 -17.08 -8.38 1.34
CA ARG A 154 -17.58 -9.34 0.34
C ARG A 154 -18.45 -10.42 0.99
N LEU A 155 -17.97 -11.08 2.05
CA LEU A 155 -18.72 -12.11 2.77
C LEU A 155 -20.07 -11.58 3.29
N LYS A 156 -20.06 -10.36 3.85
CA LYS A 156 -21.28 -9.70 4.31
C LYS A 156 -22.27 -9.43 3.17
N ARG A 157 -21.82 -8.84 2.06
CA ARG A 157 -22.70 -8.57 0.89
C ARG A 157 -23.32 -9.82 0.31
N GLN A 158 -22.61 -10.94 0.32
CA GLN A 158 -23.09 -12.22 -0.19
C GLN A 158 -23.86 -13.04 0.84
N LYS A 159 -24.12 -12.50 2.01
CA LYS A 159 -24.81 -13.19 3.12
C LYS A 159 -24.08 -14.47 3.58
N MET A 160 -22.76 -14.45 3.47
CA MET A 160 -21.89 -15.57 3.84
C MET A 160 -21.40 -15.50 5.29
N GLY A 161 -21.92 -14.59 6.10
CA GLY A 161 -21.62 -14.40 7.51
C GLY A 161 -21.07 -13.02 7.84
N ASN A 162 -20.92 -12.75 9.14
CA ASN A 162 -20.35 -11.52 9.67
C ASN A 162 -18.96 -11.84 10.24
N TYR A 163 -17.94 -11.42 9.52
CA TYR A 163 -16.54 -11.69 9.86
C TYR A 163 -15.81 -10.41 10.23
N LYS A 164 -14.71 -10.56 10.95
CA LYS A 164 -13.71 -9.52 11.23
C LYS A 164 -12.32 -10.12 11.17
N VAL A 165 -11.32 -9.28 10.90
CA VAL A 165 -9.91 -9.71 10.98
C VAL A 165 -9.58 -10.09 12.42
N ASP A 166 -8.92 -11.22 12.59
CA ASP A 166 -8.34 -11.67 13.84
C ASP A 166 -6.82 -11.58 13.79
N LYS A 167 -6.28 -10.47 14.27
CA LYS A 167 -4.83 -10.21 14.25
C LYS A 167 -4.04 -11.22 15.09
N SER A 168 -4.64 -11.78 16.15
CA SER A 168 -3.95 -12.75 17.01
C SER A 168 -3.68 -14.09 16.31
N ARG A 169 -4.44 -14.36 15.25
CA ARG A 169 -4.33 -15.55 14.39
C ARG A 169 -3.87 -15.21 12.97
N SER A 170 -3.32 -14.01 12.77
CA SER A 170 -2.78 -13.54 11.49
C SER A 170 -1.29 -13.27 11.64
N ALA A 171 -0.50 -13.48 10.58
CA ALA A 171 0.94 -13.30 10.60
C ALA A 171 1.49 -12.97 9.22
N ILE A 172 2.68 -12.38 9.15
CA ILE A 172 3.44 -12.25 7.90
C ILE A 172 3.84 -13.63 7.40
N HIS A 173 3.59 -13.91 6.12
CA HIS A 173 3.98 -15.17 5.47
C HIS A 173 5.37 -15.02 4.84
N LEU A 174 6.41 -15.23 5.65
CA LEU A 174 7.80 -15.02 5.24
C LEU A 174 8.25 -15.81 4.00
N PRO A 175 7.80 -17.08 3.76
CA PRO A 175 8.23 -17.83 2.58
C PRO A 175 7.90 -17.16 1.24
N ALA A 176 6.92 -16.25 1.20
CA ALA A 176 6.53 -15.50 0.01
C ALA A 176 6.68 -13.98 0.20
N THR A 177 7.38 -13.54 1.25
CA THR A 177 7.77 -12.15 1.47
C THR A 177 9.17 -11.95 0.94
N MET A 178 9.32 -11.20 -0.16
CA MET A 178 10.57 -11.02 -0.90
C MET A 178 10.75 -9.56 -1.32
N ASN A 179 11.98 -9.19 -1.59
CA ASN A 179 12.32 -7.84 -2.03
C ASN A 179 13.21 -7.86 -3.27
N PHE A 180 12.94 -6.97 -4.21
CA PHE A 180 13.62 -6.84 -5.49
C PHE A 180 13.96 -5.38 -5.76
N PRO A 181 14.89 -5.05 -6.67
CA PRO A 181 15.29 -3.66 -6.91
C PRO A 181 14.14 -2.71 -7.27
N ASN A 182 13.11 -3.19 -7.97
CA ASN A 182 12.01 -2.34 -8.46
C ASN A 182 10.66 -2.70 -7.85
N ASN A 183 10.60 -3.69 -6.96
CA ASN A 183 9.36 -4.08 -6.29
C ASN A 183 9.60 -4.75 -4.93
N THR A 184 8.68 -4.51 -4.02
CA THR A 184 8.64 -5.10 -2.68
C THR A 184 7.36 -5.91 -2.55
N GLU A 185 7.49 -7.18 -2.18
CA GLU A 185 6.42 -8.16 -2.11
C GLU A 185 6.25 -8.68 -0.69
N VAL A 186 5.07 -8.50 -0.11
CA VAL A 186 4.76 -8.98 1.23
C VAL A 186 3.49 -9.82 1.20
N GLU A 187 3.57 -11.02 1.75
CA GLU A 187 2.41 -11.89 1.87
C GLU A 187 2.02 -12.07 3.34
N ALA A 188 0.72 -12.04 3.62
CA ALA A 188 0.16 -12.21 4.95
C ALA A 188 -0.81 -13.38 5.02
N LEU A 189 -0.68 -14.22 6.05
CA LEU A 189 -1.70 -15.16 6.50
C LEU A 189 -2.74 -14.37 7.27
N MET A 190 -3.95 -14.29 6.72
CA MET A 190 -5.04 -13.50 7.28
C MET A 190 -6.16 -14.41 7.77
N THR A 191 -6.39 -14.42 9.07
CA THR A 191 -7.51 -15.15 9.68
C THR A 191 -8.68 -14.21 9.95
N TYR A 192 -9.85 -14.65 9.52
CA TYR A 192 -11.13 -13.97 9.71
C TYR A 192 -12.00 -14.80 10.62
N THR A 193 -12.43 -14.23 11.74
CA THR A 193 -13.36 -14.87 12.67
C THR A 193 -14.73 -14.28 12.54
N GLY A 194 -15.74 -15.13 12.60
CA GLY A 194 -17.11 -14.67 12.37
C GLY A 194 -18.19 -15.58 12.89
N THR A 195 -19.42 -15.09 12.71
CA THR A 195 -20.66 -15.74 13.12
C THR A 195 -21.59 -15.90 11.92
N ASN A 196 -22.54 -16.82 12.06
CA ASN A 196 -23.56 -17.10 11.04
C ASN A 196 -22.97 -17.38 9.66
N PRO A 197 -22.07 -18.37 9.53
CA PRO A 197 -21.46 -18.70 8.24
C PRO A 197 -22.53 -19.17 7.25
N GLY A 198 -22.46 -18.67 6.02
CA GLY A 198 -23.32 -19.08 4.92
C GLY A 198 -23.03 -20.51 4.43
N SER A 199 -23.91 -21.04 3.58
CA SER A 199 -23.81 -22.42 3.09
C SER A 199 -22.49 -22.70 2.37
N PHE A 200 -22.06 -21.82 1.46
CA PHE A 200 -20.83 -22.01 0.70
C PHE A 200 -19.58 -21.99 1.59
N VAL A 201 -19.56 -21.14 2.62
CA VAL A 201 -18.45 -21.12 3.59
C VAL A 201 -18.40 -22.46 4.36
N ARG A 202 -19.54 -22.97 4.82
CA ARG A 202 -19.60 -24.24 5.54
C ARG A 202 -19.16 -25.45 4.70
N GLN A 203 -19.34 -25.37 3.39
CA GLN A 203 -18.95 -26.47 2.49
C GLN A 203 -17.43 -26.55 2.25
N VAL A 204 -16.73 -25.41 2.28
CA VAL A 204 -15.33 -25.34 1.84
C VAL A 204 -14.33 -25.05 2.94
N THR A 205 -14.80 -24.80 4.17
CA THR A 205 -13.90 -24.49 5.29
C THR A 205 -14.07 -25.51 6.43
N PRO A 206 -12.96 -26.03 7.00
CA PRO A 206 -13.03 -27.01 8.07
C PRO A 206 -13.63 -26.42 9.36
N THR A 207 -13.39 -25.13 9.62
CA THR A 207 -13.97 -24.39 10.77
C THR A 207 -14.57 -23.09 10.24
N PRO A 208 -15.88 -23.09 9.89
CA PRO A 208 -16.51 -21.93 9.25
C PRO A 208 -16.49 -20.62 10.05
N SER A 209 -16.27 -20.68 11.38
CA SER A 209 -16.12 -19.51 12.22
C SER A 209 -14.69 -18.92 12.21
N ALA A 210 -13.72 -19.57 11.55
CA ALA A 210 -12.32 -19.14 11.48
C ALA A 210 -11.72 -19.51 10.12
N ILE A 211 -11.69 -18.55 9.21
CA ILE A 211 -11.24 -18.72 7.82
C ILE A 211 -9.86 -18.10 7.68
N THR A 212 -8.88 -18.85 7.16
CA THR A 212 -7.56 -18.32 6.89
C THR A 212 -7.29 -18.29 5.38
N MET A 213 -6.90 -17.12 4.89
CA MET A 213 -6.51 -16.88 3.49
C MET A 213 -5.17 -16.18 3.42
N ARG A 214 -4.57 -16.09 2.23
CA ARG A 214 -3.33 -15.34 2.04
C ARG A 214 -3.56 -14.13 1.16
N ILE A 215 -3.24 -12.96 1.68
CA ILE A 215 -3.26 -11.69 0.96
C ILE A 215 -1.83 -11.31 0.62
N HIS A 216 -1.62 -10.90 -0.61
CA HIS A 216 -0.34 -10.42 -1.10
C HIS A 216 -0.41 -8.92 -1.36
N HIS A 217 0.66 -8.21 -1.00
CA HIS A 217 0.83 -6.77 -1.17
C HIS A 217 2.07 -6.55 -2.03
N SER A 218 1.92 -5.82 -3.13
CA SER A 218 3.00 -5.47 -4.05
C SER A 218 3.17 -3.96 -4.09
N PHE A 219 4.37 -3.48 -3.83
CA PHE A 219 4.79 -2.09 -4.08
C PHE A 219 5.74 -2.10 -5.27
N LEU A 220 5.39 -1.40 -6.33
CA LEU A 220 6.15 -1.42 -7.59
C LEU A 220 6.55 0.00 -7.97
N GLU A 221 7.80 0.15 -8.38
CA GLU A 221 8.27 1.38 -8.99
C GLU A 221 7.47 1.67 -10.27
N LEU A 222 7.08 2.93 -10.46
CA LEU A 222 6.44 3.35 -11.70
C LEU A 222 7.47 3.42 -12.83
N PRO A 223 7.09 3.06 -14.07
CA PRO A 223 7.94 3.25 -15.22
C PRO A 223 8.18 4.74 -15.49
N ASP A 224 9.11 5.05 -16.41
CA ASP A 224 9.33 6.41 -16.88
C ASP A 224 8.06 7.03 -17.53
N ASN A 225 8.05 8.36 -17.68
CA ASN A 225 6.92 9.10 -18.24
C ASN A 225 6.97 9.25 -19.78
N ASN A 226 7.78 8.45 -20.48
CA ASN A 226 7.98 8.58 -21.95
C ASN A 226 6.84 7.92 -22.75
N TYR A 227 5.94 7.18 -22.09
CA TYR A 227 4.82 6.55 -22.76
C TYR A 227 3.83 7.58 -23.33
N GLN A 228 3.54 7.48 -24.63
CA GLN A 228 2.55 8.31 -25.30
C GLN A 228 1.22 7.55 -25.41
N PRO A 229 0.22 7.93 -24.61
CA PRO A 229 -1.09 7.29 -24.64
C PRO A 229 -1.83 7.62 -25.94
N ARG A 230 -2.56 6.65 -26.47
CA ARG A 230 -3.40 6.83 -27.66
C ARG A 230 -4.82 7.18 -27.26
N LYS A 231 -5.40 8.22 -27.87
CA LYS A 231 -6.82 8.58 -27.67
C LYS A 231 -7.72 7.41 -28.08
N HIS A 232 -8.77 7.20 -27.29
CA HIS A 232 -9.76 6.17 -27.56
C HIS A 232 -10.69 6.61 -28.70
N ASP A 233 -10.92 5.71 -29.66
CA ASP A 233 -11.94 5.85 -30.69
C ASP A 233 -13.09 4.90 -30.36
N PRO A 234 -14.33 5.35 -30.19
CA PRO A 234 -15.47 4.49 -29.84
C PRO A 234 -15.75 3.39 -30.89
N ARG A 235 -15.28 3.54 -32.13
CA ARG A 235 -15.39 2.52 -33.18
C ARG A 235 -14.44 1.35 -33.01
N ALA A 236 -13.42 1.49 -32.15
CA ALA A 236 -12.30 0.54 -32.02
C ALA A 236 -12.55 -0.45 -30.92
N GLY A 237 -13.54 -0.82 -30.39
CA GLY A 237 -13.86 -1.92 -29.44
C GLY A 237 -12.88 -2.22 -28.30
N TYR A 238 -11.86 -1.37 -28.07
CA TYR A 238 -10.87 -1.55 -27.02
C TYR A 238 -11.33 -0.98 -25.69
N GLY A 239 -10.91 -1.59 -24.58
CA GLY A 239 -11.08 -1.04 -23.25
C GLY A 239 -10.36 0.31 -23.08
N ALA A 240 -10.98 1.25 -22.37
CA ALA A 240 -10.43 2.58 -22.15
C ALA A 240 -10.20 2.88 -20.67
N ILE A 241 -9.24 3.78 -20.41
CA ILE A 241 -9.10 4.51 -19.15
C ILE A 241 -9.67 5.90 -19.38
N SER A 242 -10.54 6.38 -18.50
CA SER A 242 -11.15 7.71 -18.60
C SER A 242 -10.88 8.55 -17.36
N PHE A 243 -10.73 9.85 -17.57
CA PHE A 243 -10.63 10.86 -16.52
C PHE A 243 -11.21 12.17 -17.02
N GLN A 244 -11.40 13.14 -16.14
CA GLN A 244 -11.82 14.49 -16.47
C GLN A 244 -10.61 15.42 -16.35
N ASP A 245 -10.36 16.19 -17.42
CA ASP A 245 -9.29 17.19 -17.48
C ASP A 245 -9.93 18.59 -17.45
N TYR A 246 -9.68 19.31 -16.37
CA TYR A 246 -10.24 20.65 -16.15
C TYR A 246 -9.40 21.77 -16.79
N ALA A 247 -8.27 21.42 -17.41
CA ALA A 247 -7.40 22.36 -18.11
C ALA A 247 -7.67 22.42 -19.63
N VAL A 248 -8.68 21.68 -20.13
CA VAL A 248 -9.06 21.79 -21.54
C VAL A 248 -9.78 23.11 -21.82
N PRO A 249 -9.74 23.65 -23.05
CA PRO A 249 -10.52 24.81 -23.47
C PRO A 249 -12.03 24.63 -23.21
N LEU A 250 -12.76 25.74 -22.98
CA LEU A 250 -14.18 25.72 -22.62
C LEU A 250 -15.10 25.11 -23.70
N ASP A 251 -14.68 25.11 -24.94
CA ASP A 251 -15.37 24.52 -26.09
C ASP A 251 -15.04 23.03 -26.32
N GLU A 252 -14.12 22.47 -25.53
CA GLU A 252 -13.74 21.05 -25.59
C GLU A 252 -14.37 20.23 -24.47
N SER A 253 -14.48 18.91 -24.71
CA SER A 253 -14.95 17.99 -23.69
C SER A 253 -13.90 17.74 -22.61
N ILE A 254 -14.26 17.93 -21.34
CA ILE A 254 -13.40 17.58 -20.20
C ILE A 254 -13.15 16.08 -20.09
N PHE A 255 -13.97 15.22 -20.73
CA PHE A 255 -13.85 13.78 -20.67
C PHE A 255 -12.77 13.27 -21.63
N ILE A 256 -11.63 12.90 -21.07
CA ILE A 256 -10.52 12.31 -21.81
C ILE A 256 -10.56 10.80 -21.67
N LYS A 257 -10.36 10.09 -22.78
CA LYS A 257 -10.28 8.63 -22.82
C LYS A 257 -9.06 8.18 -23.58
N TYR A 258 -8.31 7.26 -23.01
CA TYR A 258 -7.15 6.61 -23.64
C TYR A 258 -7.37 5.11 -23.76
N ILE A 259 -6.90 4.51 -24.86
CA ILE A 259 -6.92 3.08 -25.08
C ILE A 259 -6.02 2.41 -24.03
N ARG A 260 -6.53 1.38 -23.38
CA ARG A 260 -5.75 0.52 -22.50
C ARG A 260 -4.90 -0.42 -23.36
N ARG A 261 -3.60 -0.21 -23.41
CA ARG A 261 -2.65 -1.03 -24.14
C ARG A 261 -1.32 -1.16 -23.43
N HIS A 262 -0.58 -2.23 -23.72
CA HIS A 262 0.78 -2.40 -23.25
C HIS A 262 1.75 -1.49 -23.99
N ARG A 263 2.80 -1.05 -23.32
CA ARG A 263 3.97 -0.40 -23.93
C ARG A 263 4.85 -1.49 -24.55
N LEU A 264 4.79 -1.61 -25.87
CA LEU A 264 5.56 -2.60 -26.63
C LEU A 264 6.77 -1.91 -27.28
N GLU A 265 7.76 -1.60 -26.47
CA GLU A 265 9.04 -1.01 -26.92
C GLU A 265 10.17 -1.99 -26.65
N LYS A 266 11.16 -2.02 -27.57
CA LYS A 266 12.39 -2.76 -27.31
C LYS A 266 13.12 -2.13 -26.13
N LYS A 267 13.53 -2.93 -25.15
CA LYS A 267 14.31 -2.48 -24.02
C LYS A 267 15.74 -2.10 -24.44
N ASN A 268 16.26 -2.84 -25.44
CA ASN A 268 17.53 -2.56 -26.11
C ASN A 268 17.23 -2.46 -27.61
N PRO A 269 17.61 -1.37 -28.27
CA PRO A 269 17.41 -1.16 -29.73
C PRO A 269 18.16 -2.16 -30.58
#